data_e6ae8c2ce02e86d4e76290168241470b
#
_entry.id   e6ae8c2ce02e86d4e76290168241470b
#
_cell.length_a   1.000
_cell.length_b   1.000
_cell.length_c   1.000
_cell.angle_alpha   90.00
_cell.angle_beta   90.00
_cell.angle_gamma   90.00
#
_symmetry.space_group_name_H-M   'P 1'
#
loop_
_entity.id
_entity.type
_entity.pdbx_description
1 polymer ?
#
loop_
_entity_poly.entity_id
_entity_poly.type
_entity_poly.pdbx_seq_one_letter_code
_entity_poly.pdbx_strand_id
1 'polypeptide(L)'
;RYDLVVLDTPPTANALDFLDAPDRMVGMIDSAAVKWMIEAFQSTGKLSLNILARSAAAVLRGMAKIIGTGFLEALAEFLGMLNDLFGGFRQRAEMVKEELRSPEVAFVLVTSPSPPSIQEALFFAERLGEHGMPRGGFVVNRFHLPPPFAETPVPEAAAKAAIDAAGVSLEDDAAERVLQAHADAVKLAALDAHHIRSLDGVVAEGVPMVRLEALSHDVYSLPLLDQIAESLMAGGV
;
A
#
# COMPACT_ATOMS: atom_id res chain seq x y z
N ARG A 1 -14.69 5.05 -21.58
CA ARG A 1 -14.93 3.89 -20.71
C ARG A 1 -13.77 2.94 -20.91
N TYR A 2 -13.17 2.47 -19.82
CA TYR A 2 -12.00 1.59 -19.85
C TYR A 2 -12.45 0.20 -19.42
N ASP A 3 -11.83 -0.86 -19.98
CA ASP A 3 -12.12 -2.24 -19.61
C ASP A 3 -11.36 -2.66 -18.35
N LEU A 4 -10.22 -2.01 -18.10
CA LEU A 4 -9.39 -2.20 -16.91
C LEU A 4 -8.87 -0.85 -16.44
N VAL A 5 -8.86 -0.65 -15.13
CA VAL A 5 -8.23 0.51 -14.47
C VAL A 5 -7.22 -0.01 -13.46
N VAL A 6 -5.97 0.41 -13.60
CA VAL A 6 -4.91 0.10 -12.63
C VAL A 6 -4.65 1.35 -11.81
N LEU A 7 -4.80 1.24 -10.50
CA LEU A 7 -4.52 2.31 -9.55
C LEU A 7 -3.21 2.03 -8.85
N ASP A 8 -2.19 2.84 -9.15
CA ASP A 8 -0.93 2.83 -8.40
C ASP A 8 -1.12 3.56 -7.08
N THR A 9 -0.96 2.84 -5.97
CA THR A 9 -1.17 3.39 -4.63
C THR A 9 0.14 3.91 -4.05
N PRO A 10 0.10 4.94 -3.15
CA PRO A 10 1.28 5.34 -2.42
C PRO A 10 1.81 4.19 -1.52
N PRO A 11 3.05 4.31 -0.97
CA PRO A 11 3.64 3.30 -0.09
C PRO A 11 2.69 2.86 1.03
N THR A 12 2.84 1.63 1.48
CA THR A 12 1.92 0.83 2.33
C THR A 12 1.34 1.59 3.54
N ALA A 13 2.16 2.37 4.23
CA ALA A 13 1.71 3.17 5.38
C ALA A 13 0.61 4.19 5.00
N ASN A 14 0.75 4.82 3.84
CA ASN A 14 -0.22 5.80 3.33
C ASN A 14 -1.40 5.13 2.61
N ALA A 15 -1.21 3.93 2.04
CA ALA A 15 -2.28 3.16 1.41
C ALA A 15 -3.31 2.69 2.44
N LEU A 16 -2.90 2.30 3.65
CA LEU A 16 -3.81 1.99 4.75
C LEU A 16 -4.59 3.21 5.21
N ASP A 17 -3.93 4.36 5.34
CA ASP A 17 -4.61 5.62 5.65
C ASP A 17 -5.65 5.98 4.58
N PHE A 18 -5.36 5.69 3.30
CA PHE A 18 -6.31 5.87 2.21
C PHE A 18 -7.52 4.94 2.34
N LEU A 19 -7.33 3.68 2.73
CA LEU A 19 -8.42 2.73 2.95
C LEU A 19 -9.29 3.10 4.17
N ASP A 20 -8.66 3.61 5.24
CA ASP A 20 -9.34 4.03 6.46
C ASP A 20 -9.89 5.47 6.40
N ALA A 21 -9.45 6.28 5.42
CA ALA A 21 -9.85 7.68 5.30
C ALA A 21 -11.37 7.89 5.26
N PRO A 22 -12.17 7.10 4.52
CA PRO A 22 -13.61 7.22 4.51
C PRO A 22 -14.22 7.02 5.91
N ASP A 23 -13.77 6.01 6.65
CA ASP A 23 -14.29 5.70 7.99
C ASP A 23 -13.90 6.77 9.01
N ARG A 24 -12.66 7.28 8.96
CA ARG A 24 -12.20 8.37 9.83
C ARG A 24 -12.97 9.67 9.57
N MET A 25 -13.23 10.00 8.30
CA MET A 25 -14.00 11.18 7.93
C MET A 25 -15.45 11.08 8.37
N VAL A 26 -16.09 9.93 8.13
CA VAL A 26 -17.46 9.66 8.62
C VAL A 26 -17.50 9.73 10.14
N GLY A 27 -16.54 9.10 10.84
CA GLY A 27 -16.46 9.14 12.31
C GLY A 27 -16.29 10.53 12.88
N MET A 28 -15.53 11.42 12.21
CA MET A 28 -15.36 12.80 12.62
C MET A 28 -16.67 13.60 12.49
N ILE A 29 -17.38 13.41 11.37
CA ILE A 29 -18.66 14.08 11.07
C ILE A 29 -19.77 13.58 12.01
N ASP A 30 -19.80 12.27 12.25
CA ASP A 30 -20.76 11.63 13.13
C ASP A 30 -20.46 11.83 14.62
N SER A 31 -19.37 12.52 14.96
CA SER A 31 -19.01 12.77 16.34
C SER A 31 -20.13 13.49 17.09
N ALA A 32 -20.40 13.04 18.32
CA ALA A 32 -21.43 13.63 19.16
C ALA A 32 -21.24 15.14 19.35
N ALA A 33 -19.98 15.61 19.34
CA ALA A 33 -19.66 17.02 19.48
C ALA A 33 -20.11 17.85 18.27
N VAL A 34 -19.89 17.36 17.05
CA VAL A 34 -20.31 18.05 15.81
C VAL A 34 -21.83 18.03 15.69
N LYS A 35 -22.48 16.88 15.92
CA LYS A 35 -23.94 16.76 15.92
C LYS A 35 -24.58 17.69 16.94
N TRP A 36 -24.06 17.66 18.16
CA TRP A 36 -24.54 18.55 19.24
C TRP A 36 -24.39 20.02 18.86
N MET A 37 -23.29 20.41 18.26
CA MET A 37 -23.02 21.78 17.84
C MET A 37 -24.00 22.23 16.74
N ILE A 38 -24.22 21.40 15.72
CA ILE A 38 -25.19 21.66 14.64
C ILE A 38 -26.62 21.80 15.22
N GLU A 39 -27.04 20.84 16.05
CA GLU A 39 -28.36 20.85 16.68
C GLU A 39 -28.57 22.09 17.59
N ALA A 40 -27.54 22.44 18.34
CA ALA A 40 -27.61 23.60 19.24
C ALA A 40 -27.80 24.92 18.47
N PHE A 41 -27.23 25.05 17.28
CA PHE A 41 -27.39 26.24 16.44
C PHE A 41 -28.66 26.21 15.59
N GLN A 42 -29.09 25.06 15.07
CA GLN A 42 -30.35 24.97 14.32
C GLN A 42 -31.58 25.14 15.22
N SER A 43 -31.48 24.82 16.51
CA SER A 43 -32.58 24.94 17.46
C SER A 43 -32.79 26.36 17.99
N THR A 44 -31.94 27.32 17.65
CA THR A 44 -32.10 28.73 18.08
C THR A 44 -33.36 29.40 17.50
N GLY A 45 -34.02 28.77 16.54
CA GLY A 45 -35.28 29.25 15.93
C GLY A 45 -36.57 28.58 16.43
N LYS A 46 -36.50 27.47 17.16
CA LYS A 46 -37.69 26.78 17.71
C LYS A 46 -37.43 26.36 19.14
N LEU A 47 -38.20 26.94 20.08
CA LEU A 47 -38.19 26.56 21.49
C LEU A 47 -38.51 25.06 21.64
N SER A 48 -37.51 24.20 21.61
CA SER A 48 -37.63 22.81 22.03
C SER A 48 -37.42 22.73 23.54
N LEU A 49 -38.40 22.18 24.25
CA LEU A 49 -38.46 22.08 25.70
C LEU A 49 -37.49 21.09 26.34
N ASN A 50 -36.45 20.64 25.63
CA ASN A 50 -35.49 19.67 26.14
C ASN A 50 -34.44 20.33 27.05
N ILE A 51 -34.25 19.71 28.22
CA ILE A 51 -33.28 20.16 29.27
C ILE A 51 -31.85 20.22 28.71
N LEU A 52 -31.50 19.33 27.76
CA LEU A 52 -30.21 19.31 27.04
C LEU A 52 -29.99 20.58 26.18
N ALA A 53 -31.05 21.11 25.54
CA ALA A 53 -30.97 22.34 24.75
C ALA A 53 -30.74 23.57 25.63
N ARG A 54 -31.20 23.57 26.88
CA ARG A 54 -30.97 24.66 27.84
C ARG A 54 -29.51 24.73 28.31
N SER A 55 -28.87 23.59 28.58
CA SER A 55 -27.47 23.58 29.00
C SER A 55 -26.53 23.97 27.83
N ALA A 56 -26.81 23.51 26.63
CA ALA A 56 -26.10 23.90 25.41
C ALA A 56 -26.22 25.40 25.13
N ALA A 57 -27.43 25.96 25.24
CA ALA A 57 -27.68 27.40 25.06
C ALA A 57 -26.98 28.27 26.13
N ALA A 58 -26.78 27.77 27.34
CA ALA A 58 -26.02 28.45 28.37
C ALA A 58 -24.52 28.51 28.08
N VAL A 59 -23.94 27.39 27.61
CA VAL A 59 -22.53 27.30 27.19
C VAL A 59 -22.28 28.21 25.97
N LEU A 60 -23.14 28.15 24.95
CA LEU A 60 -23.04 29.00 23.78
C LEU A 60 -23.16 30.48 24.08
N ARG A 61 -24.07 30.88 25.02
CA ARG A 61 -24.16 32.25 25.49
C ARG A 61 -22.92 32.70 26.25
N GLY A 62 -22.30 31.82 27.01
CA GLY A 62 -21.01 32.05 27.65
C GLY A 62 -19.90 32.29 26.64
N MET A 63 -19.81 31.45 25.62
CA MET A 63 -18.86 31.59 24.52
C MET A 63 -19.13 32.84 23.67
N ALA A 64 -20.40 33.18 23.41
CA ALA A 64 -20.77 34.36 22.65
C ALA A 64 -20.27 35.66 23.29
N LYS A 65 -20.15 35.71 24.61
CA LYS A 65 -19.61 36.88 25.35
C LYS A 65 -18.08 37.04 25.12
N ILE A 66 -17.38 35.97 24.83
CA ILE A 66 -15.92 35.97 24.65
C ILE A 66 -15.56 36.13 23.18
N ILE A 67 -16.24 35.43 22.28
CA ILE A 67 -15.89 35.27 20.87
C ILE A 67 -16.77 36.14 19.96
N GLY A 68 -17.92 36.58 20.43
CA GLY A 68 -18.93 37.34 19.67
C GLY A 68 -20.01 36.45 19.05
N THR A 69 -21.24 36.97 19.02
CA THR A 69 -22.41 36.24 18.46
C THR A 69 -22.27 36.00 16.95
N GLY A 70 -21.76 36.99 16.21
CA GLY A 70 -21.60 36.89 14.77
C GLY A 70 -20.61 35.79 14.31
N PHE A 71 -19.56 35.55 15.09
CA PHE A 71 -18.64 34.43 14.78
C PHE A 71 -19.33 33.10 15.01
N LEU A 72 -20.11 32.96 16.07
CA LEU A 72 -20.81 31.70 16.36
C LEU A 72 -21.92 31.43 15.33
N GLU A 73 -22.61 32.46 14.85
CA GLU A 73 -23.59 32.33 13.77
C GLU A 73 -22.91 31.89 12.45
N ALA A 74 -21.80 32.54 12.07
CA ALA A 74 -21.03 32.14 10.88
C ALA A 74 -20.45 30.73 10.98
N LEU A 75 -20.00 30.32 12.16
CA LEU A 75 -19.51 28.94 12.42
C LEU A 75 -20.66 27.94 12.29
N ALA A 76 -21.85 28.25 12.78
CA ALA A 76 -23.02 27.39 12.68
C ALA A 76 -23.47 27.23 11.22
N GLU A 77 -23.51 28.33 10.47
CA GLU A 77 -23.82 28.30 9.04
C GLU A 77 -22.80 27.48 8.26
N PHE A 78 -21.50 27.69 8.54
CA PHE A 78 -20.41 26.90 7.94
C PHE A 78 -20.55 25.41 8.23
N LEU A 79 -20.84 25.03 9.48
CA LEU A 79 -21.03 23.63 9.86
C LEU A 79 -22.29 23.01 9.26
N GLY A 80 -23.35 23.82 9.10
CA GLY A 80 -24.56 23.40 8.38
C GLY A 80 -24.28 23.10 6.93
N MET A 81 -23.60 24.00 6.23
CA MET A 81 -23.17 23.79 4.83
C MET A 81 -22.22 22.57 4.71
N LEU A 82 -21.30 22.40 5.66
CA LEU A 82 -20.44 21.20 5.71
C LEU A 82 -21.27 19.93 5.88
N ASN A 83 -22.26 19.92 6.76
CA ASN A 83 -23.10 18.74 6.98
C ASN A 83 -23.83 18.29 5.69
N ASP A 84 -24.33 19.25 4.91
CA ASP A 84 -25.00 18.98 3.64
C ASP A 84 -24.01 18.44 2.58
N LEU A 85 -22.80 19.01 2.54
CA LEU A 85 -21.70 18.55 1.69
C LEU A 85 -21.23 17.13 2.10
N PHE A 86 -21.15 16.90 3.41
CA PHE A 86 -20.72 15.62 3.97
C PHE A 86 -21.72 14.49 3.77
N GLY A 87 -23.02 14.78 3.69
CA GLY A 87 -24.04 13.77 3.35
C GLY A 87 -23.75 13.09 1.99
N GLY A 88 -23.41 13.91 0.99
CA GLY A 88 -23.01 13.40 -0.33
C GLY A 88 -21.64 12.72 -0.33
N PHE A 89 -20.71 13.21 0.51
CA PHE A 89 -19.38 12.61 0.64
C PHE A 89 -19.45 11.24 1.32
N ARG A 90 -20.20 11.13 2.41
CA ARG A 90 -20.42 9.85 3.12
C ARG A 90 -20.95 8.77 2.18
N GLN A 91 -22.00 9.10 1.42
CA GLN A 91 -22.58 8.14 0.47
C GLN A 91 -21.57 7.68 -0.58
N ARG A 92 -20.72 8.59 -1.08
CA ARG A 92 -19.65 8.23 -2.02
C ARG A 92 -18.57 7.38 -1.37
N ALA A 93 -18.18 7.71 -0.13
CA ALA A 93 -17.19 6.94 0.62
C ALA A 93 -17.69 5.50 0.88
N GLU A 94 -18.95 5.34 1.25
CA GLU A 94 -19.57 4.03 1.41
C GLU A 94 -19.60 3.25 0.09
N MET A 95 -19.98 3.89 -1.04
CA MET A 95 -19.94 3.27 -2.36
C MET A 95 -18.53 2.83 -2.76
N VAL A 96 -17.52 3.66 -2.54
CA VAL A 96 -16.12 3.30 -2.82
C VAL A 96 -15.68 2.12 -1.95
N LYS A 97 -16.06 2.09 -0.69
CA LYS A 97 -15.73 0.99 0.22
C LYS A 97 -16.38 -0.33 -0.21
N GLU A 98 -17.63 -0.27 -0.66
CA GLU A 98 -18.33 -1.44 -1.21
C GLU A 98 -17.67 -1.91 -2.51
N GLU A 99 -17.30 -0.98 -3.40
CA GLU A 99 -16.60 -1.29 -4.65
C GLU A 99 -15.26 -1.95 -4.41
N LEU A 100 -14.46 -1.44 -3.45
CA LEU A 100 -13.15 -2.02 -3.10
C LEU A 100 -13.25 -3.45 -2.53
N ARG A 101 -14.44 -3.88 -2.09
CA ARG A 101 -14.73 -5.24 -1.62
C ARG A 101 -15.33 -6.13 -2.70
N SER A 102 -15.67 -5.55 -3.84
CA SER A 102 -16.31 -6.28 -4.91
C SER A 102 -15.36 -7.30 -5.55
N PRO A 103 -15.88 -8.38 -6.14
CA PRO A 103 -15.05 -9.35 -6.86
C PRO A 103 -14.45 -8.79 -8.17
N GLU A 104 -14.84 -7.59 -8.59
CA GLU A 104 -14.30 -6.89 -9.76
C GLU A 104 -12.99 -6.14 -9.44
N VAL A 105 -12.65 -6.01 -8.14
CA VAL A 105 -11.41 -5.38 -7.68
C VAL A 105 -10.44 -6.45 -7.19
N ALA A 106 -9.16 -6.29 -7.48
CA ALA A 106 -8.11 -7.15 -6.99
C ALA A 106 -6.91 -6.31 -6.52
N PHE A 107 -6.45 -6.56 -5.29
CA PHE A 107 -5.25 -5.94 -4.76
C PHE A 107 -4.04 -6.81 -5.07
N VAL A 108 -3.10 -6.30 -5.84
CA VAL A 108 -1.81 -6.93 -6.12
C VAL A 108 -0.75 -6.29 -5.24
N LEU A 109 -0.15 -7.09 -4.37
CA LEU A 109 0.87 -6.62 -3.44
C LEU A 109 2.25 -6.79 -4.06
N VAL A 110 2.94 -5.69 -4.29
CA VAL A 110 4.30 -5.71 -4.83
C VAL A 110 5.28 -5.52 -3.67
N THR A 111 6.23 -6.46 -3.54
CA THR A 111 7.25 -6.44 -2.49
C THR A 111 8.62 -6.77 -3.06
N SER A 112 9.65 -6.71 -2.24
CA SER A 112 11.01 -7.19 -2.55
C SER A 112 11.41 -8.28 -1.56
N PRO A 113 12.46 -9.08 -1.80
CA PRO A 113 12.90 -10.15 -0.89
C PRO A 113 13.47 -9.63 0.45
N SER A 114 13.50 -8.32 0.69
CA SER A 114 14.01 -7.77 1.95
C SER A 114 13.04 -8.01 3.11
N PRO A 115 13.52 -8.37 4.31
CA PRO A 115 12.66 -8.63 5.46
C PRO A 115 11.68 -7.49 5.79
N PRO A 116 12.06 -6.20 5.78
CA PRO A 116 11.11 -5.13 6.04
C PRO A 116 9.98 -5.07 5.01
N SER A 117 10.30 -5.16 3.70
CA SER A 117 9.30 -5.11 2.63
C SER A 117 8.32 -6.28 2.71
N ILE A 118 8.81 -7.48 3.04
CA ILE A 118 7.96 -8.65 3.23
C ILE A 118 7.04 -8.47 4.44
N GLN A 119 7.54 -7.95 5.56
CA GLN A 119 6.71 -7.67 6.74
C GLN A 119 5.61 -6.66 6.43
N GLU A 120 5.93 -5.60 5.69
CA GLU A 120 4.95 -4.62 5.23
C GLU A 120 3.89 -5.26 4.33
N ALA A 121 4.30 -6.11 3.38
CA ALA A 121 3.37 -6.80 2.49
C ALA A 121 2.44 -7.77 3.24
N LEU A 122 2.97 -8.52 4.21
CA LEU A 122 2.19 -9.41 5.07
C LEU A 122 1.19 -8.62 5.93
N PHE A 123 1.64 -7.54 6.56
CA PHE A 123 0.77 -6.66 7.34
C PHE A 123 -0.36 -6.09 6.48
N PHE A 124 -0.04 -5.64 5.26
CA PHE A 124 -1.06 -5.12 4.34
C PHE A 124 -2.04 -6.21 3.89
N ALA A 125 -1.54 -7.42 3.61
CA ALA A 125 -2.39 -8.56 3.25
C ALA A 125 -3.36 -8.94 4.38
N GLU A 126 -2.92 -8.90 5.64
CA GLU A 126 -3.76 -9.10 6.82
C GLU A 126 -4.84 -8.01 6.90
N ARG A 127 -4.47 -6.75 6.75
CA ARG A 127 -5.42 -5.62 6.77
C ARG A 127 -6.45 -5.70 5.64
N LEU A 128 -6.05 -6.08 4.43
CA LEU A 128 -7.00 -6.35 3.34
C LEU A 128 -8.01 -7.45 3.73
N GLY A 129 -7.53 -8.52 4.36
CA GLY A 129 -8.38 -9.60 4.86
C GLY A 129 -9.38 -9.13 5.93
N GLU A 130 -8.93 -8.33 6.91
CA GLU A 130 -9.79 -7.76 7.95
C GLU A 130 -10.89 -6.86 7.36
N HIS A 131 -10.57 -6.13 6.30
CA HIS A 131 -11.53 -5.26 5.59
C HIS A 131 -12.38 -6.02 4.56
N GLY A 132 -12.18 -7.32 4.36
CA GLY A 132 -12.91 -8.14 3.37
C GLY A 132 -12.59 -7.75 1.92
N MET A 133 -11.38 -7.23 1.67
CA MET A 133 -10.93 -6.81 0.34
C MET A 133 -10.20 -7.95 -0.38
N PRO A 134 -10.44 -8.18 -1.69
CA PRO A 134 -9.88 -9.31 -2.41
C PRO A 134 -8.37 -9.19 -2.63
N ARG A 135 -7.61 -10.20 -2.23
CA ARG A 135 -6.18 -10.31 -2.51
C ARG A 135 -6.00 -10.99 -3.87
N GLY A 136 -5.53 -10.25 -4.87
CA GLY A 136 -5.33 -10.75 -6.24
C GLY A 136 -4.03 -11.49 -6.44
N GLY A 137 -2.99 -11.15 -5.67
CA GLY A 137 -1.69 -11.80 -5.78
C GLY A 137 -0.54 -11.05 -5.12
N PHE A 138 0.61 -11.71 -5.08
CA PHE A 138 1.89 -11.13 -4.70
C PHE A 138 2.83 -11.08 -5.90
N VAL A 139 3.56 -9.99 -6.04
CA VAL A 139 4.68 -9.86 -6.96
C VAL A 139 5.92 -9.57 -6.14
N VAL A 140 6.83 -10.55 -6.07
CA VAL A 140 8.13 -10.38 -5.43
C VAL A 140 9.09 -9.86 -6.49
N ASN A 141 9.33 -8.55 -6.48
CA ASN A 141 10.18 -7.86 -7.43
C ASN A 141 11.65 -7.91 -7.00
N ARG A 142 12.58 -7.91 -7.95
CA ARG A 142 14.04 -7.92 -7.71
C ARG A 142 14.50 -9.19 -6.97
N PHE A 143 13.94 -10.32 -7.31
CA PHE A 143 14.33 -11.62 -6.77
C PHE A 143 15.62 -12.12 -7.45
N HIS A 144 16.62 -12.52 -6.68
CA HIS A 144 17.87 -13.03 -7.21
C HIS A 144 17.77 -14.55 -7.41
N LEU A 145 17.94 -14.97 -8.67
CA LEU A 145 18.06 -16.39 -9.00
C LEU A 145 19.46 -16.91 -8.64
N PRO A 146 19.56 -18.20 -8.23
CA PRO A 146 20.86 -18.81 -8.05
C PRO A 146 21.63 -18.80 -9.39
N PRO A 147 22.88 -18.31 -9.39
CA PRO A 147 23.71 -18.32 -10.60
C PRO A 147 24.02 -19.75 -11.02
N PRO A 148 24.45 -19.97 -12.28
CA PRO A 148 24.95 -21.27 -12.73
C PRO A 148 26.02 -21.82 -11.76
N PHE A 149 26.03 -23.13 -11.54
CA PHE A 149 26.95 -23.81 -10.61
C PHE A 149 26.84 -23.41 -9.14
N ALA A 150 25.67 -22.89 -8.71
CA ALA A 150 25.44 -22.48 -7.30
C ALA A 150 25.66 -23.64 -6.31
N GLU A 151 25.38 -24.89 -6.70
CA GLU A 151 25.50 -26.07 -5.84
C GLU A 151 26.88 -26.71 -5.83
N THR A 152 27.78 -26.26 -6.71
CA THR A 152 29.11 -26.87 -6.89
C THR A 152 30.22 -25.82 -6.73
N PRO A 153 31.29 -26.12 -5.98
CA PRO A 153 32.45 -25.24 -5.95
C PRO A 153 33.04 -25.03 -7.36
N VAL A 154 33.17 -23.77 -7.76
CA VAL A 154 33.81 -23.42 -9.03
C VAL A 154 35.32 -23.31 -8.82
N PRO A 155 36.14 -24.14 -9.45
CA PRO A 155 37.60 -24.04 -9.35
C PRO A 155 38.12 -22.76 -9.97
N GLU A 156 39.18 -22.16 -9.41
CA GLU A 156 39.83 -20.95 -9.95
C GLU A 156 40.30 -21.17 -11.44
N ALA A 157 40.76 -22.34 -11.76
CA ALA A 157 41.11 -22.68 -13.14
C ALA A 157 39.95 -22.58 -14.12
N ALA A 158 38.71 -22.89 -13.67
CA ALA A 158 37.50 -22.76 -14.51
C ALA A 158 37.11 -21.27 -14.68
N ALA A 159 37.27 -20.45 -13.64
CA ALA A 159 37.06 -19.00 -13.73
C ALA A 159 38.06 -18.35 -14.70
N LYS A 160 39.36 -18.72 -14.61
CA LYS A 160 40.39 -18.27 -15.56
C LYS A 160 40.06 -18.67 -17.00
N ALA A 161 39.72 -19.96 -17.23
CA ALA A 161 39.35 -20.43 -18.54
C ALA A 161 38.14 -19.72 -19.14
N ALA A 162 37.12 -19.36 -18.30
CA ALA A 162 35.95 -18.58 -18.72
C ALA A 162 36.30 -17.15 -19.11
N ILE A 163 37.21 -16.51 -18.38
CA ILE A 163 37.72 -15.16 -18.69
C ILE A 163 38.49 -15.16 -20.01
N ASP A 164 39.37 -16.14 -20.19
CA ASP A 164 40.15 -16.31 -21.44
C ASP A 164 39.23 -16.54 -22.63
N ALA A 165 38.20 -17.41 -22.46
CA ALA A 165 37.21 -17.69 -23.50
C ALA A 165 36.35 -16.49 -23.89
N ALA A 166 36.10 -15.59 -22.95
CA ALA A 166 35.41 -14.34 -23.20
C ALA A 166 36.25 -13.28 -23.96
N GLY A 167 37.54 -13.54 -24.13
CA GLY A 167 38.47 -12.64 -24.85
C GLY A 167 38.72 -11.34 -24.16
N VAL A 168 38.49 -11.27 -22.84
CA VAL A 168 38.64 -10.06 -22.03
C VAL A 168 40.02 -10.11 -21.36
N SER A 169 40.83 -9.08 -21.58
CA SER A 169 42.08 -8.90 -20.86
C SER A 169 41.80 -8.22 -19.54
N LEU A 170 41.99 -8.95 -18.44
CA LEU A 170 41.75 -8.47 -17.09
C LEU A 170 43.02 -8.53 -16.24
N GLU A 171 42.99 -7.88 -15.06
CA GLU A 171 44.08 -7.91 -14.07
C GLU A 171 44.27 -9.32 -13.48
N ASP A 172 45.43 -9.59 -12.89
CA ASP A 172 45.80 -10.90 -12.35
C ASP A 172 44.86 -11.46 -11.29
N ASP A 173 44.16 -10.57 -10.56
CA ASP A 173 43.19 -10.92 -9.49
C ASP A 173 41.76 -11.14 -10.02
N ALA A 174 41.52 -10.98 -11.33
CA ALA A 174 40.18 -11.04 -11.90
C ALA A 174 39.46 -12.37 -11.64
N ALA A 175 40.16 -13.48 -11.68
CA ALA A 175 39.58 -14.80 -11.41
C ALA A 175 39.07 -14.91 -9.96
N GLU A 176 39.83 -14.38 -9.00
CA GLU A 176 39.44 -14.34 -7.59
C GLU A 176 38.19 -13.45 -7.39
N ARG A 177 38.19 -12.27 -8.01
CA ARG A 177 37.04 -11.34 -7.96
C ARG A 177 35.77 -11.94 -8.57
N VAL A 178 35.88 -12.66 -9.67
CA VAL A 178 34.75 -13.35 -10.32
C VAL A 178 34.23 -14.46 -9.40
N LEU A 179 35.09 -15.24 -8.77
CA LEU A 179 34.69 -16.28 -7.81
C LEU A 179 34.02 -15.69 -6.58
N GLN A 180 34.56 -14.58 -6.05
CA GLN A 180 33.94 -13.87 -4.94
C GLN A 180 32.56 -13.35 -5.31
N ALA A 181 32.40 -12.69 -6.48
CA ALA A 181 31.13 -12.21 -6.97
C ALA A 181 30.12 -13.35 -7.16
N HIS A 182 30.55 -14.49 -7.70
CA HIS A 182 29.72 -15.69 -7.82
C HIS A 182 29.26 -16.20 -6.43
N ALA A 183 30.18 -16.32 -5.47
CA ALA A 183 29.84 -16.76 -4.12
C ALA A 183 28.86 -15.81 -3.44
N ASP A 184 28.99 -14.50 -3.64
CA ASP A 184 28.09 -13.50 -3.09
C ASP A 184 26.71 -13.56 -3.78
N ALA A 185 26.64 -13.81 -5.09
CA ALA A 185 25.39 -14.04 -5.80
C ALA A 185 24.65 -15.30 -5.30
N VAL A 186 25.38 -16.39 -5.03
CA VAL A 186 24.81 -17.61 -4.43
C VAL A 186 24.20 -17.32 -3.06
N LYS A 187 24.94 -16.59 -2.20
CA LYS A 187 24.44 -16.22 -0.87
C LYS A 187 23.20 -15.33 -0.96
N LEU A 188 23.20 -14.34 -1.87
CA LEU A 188 22.10 -13.42 -2.05
C LEU A 188 20.83 -14.16 -2.50
N ALA A 189 20.94 -15.03 -3.49
CA ALA A 189 19.83 -15.86 -3.94
C ALA A 189 19.28 -16.77 -2.83
N ALA A 190 20.16 -17.37 -2.02
CA ALA A 190 19.75 -18.19 -0.89
C ALA A 190 19.03 -17.37 0.20
N LEU A 191 19.48 -16.14 0.47
CA LEU A 191 18.83 -15.22 1.41
C LEU A 191 17.45 -14.81 0.90
N ASP A 192 17.33 -14.43 -0.36
CA ASP A 192 16.06 -14.08 -0.97
C ASP A 192 15.07 -15.23 -0.89
N ALA A 193 15.50 -16.43 -1.28
CA ALA A 193 14.68 -17.65 -1.18
C ALA A 193 14.29 -17.97 0.27
N HIS A 194 15.16 -17.65 1.26
CA HIS A 194 14.84 -17.80 2.67
C HIS A 194 13.78 -16.80 3.12
N HIS A 195 13.94 -15.54 2.77
CA HIS A 195 13.07 -14.46 3.24
C HIS A 195 11.65 -14.60 2.70
N ILE A 196 11.48 -14.95 1.42
CA ILE A 196 10.14 -15.08 0.81
C ILE A 196 9.32 -16.24 1.38
N ARG A 197 9.93 -17.21 2.08
CA ARG A 197 9.19 -18.32 2.71
C ARG A 197 8.15 -17.87 3.71
N SER A 198 8.31 -16.70 4.30
CA SER A 198 7.29 -16.13 5.19
C SER A 198 5.98 -15.77 4.47
N LEU A 199 6.00 -15.65 3.13
CA LEU A 199 4.80 -15.48 2.30
C LEU A 199 4.05 -16.80 2.05
N ASP A 200 4.67 -17.96 2.27
CA ASP A 200 4.09 -19.28 1.95
C ASP A 200 2.74 -19.50 2.66
N GLY A 201 2.58 -18.97 3.87
CA GLY A 201 1.32 -19.06 4.60
C GLY A 201 0.16 -18.37 3.89
N VAL A 202 0.41 -17.21 3.29
CA VAL A 202 -0.61 -16.44 2.54
C VAL A 202 -0.87 -17.06 1.18
N VAL A 203 0.17 -17.58 0.53
CA VAL A 203 0.07 -18.30 -0.76
C VAL A 203 -0.71 -19.61 -0.61
N ALA A 204 -0.55 -20.31 0.53
CA ALA A 204 -1.31 -21.52 0.83
C ALA A 204 -2.84 -21.29 0.92
N GLU A 205 -3.28 -20.05 1.10
CA GLU A 205 -4.69 -19.65 1.03
C GLU A 205 -5.21 -19.49 -0.42
N GLY A 206 -4.43 -19.88 -1.43
CA GLY A 206 -4.80 -19.80 -2.85
C GLY A 206 -4.53 -18.45 -3.50
N VAL A 207 -3.76 -17.57 -2.85
CA VAL A 207 -3.31 -16.29 -3.42
C VAL A 207 -2.06 -16.53 -4.28
N PRO A 208 -2.08 -16.22 -5.59
CA PRO A 208 -0.94 -16.45 -6.46
C PRO A 208 0.26 -15.57 -6.08
N MET A 209 1.48 -16.11 -6.27
CA MET A 209 2.71 -15.35 -6.09
C MET A 209 3.58 -15.50 -7.34
N VAL A 210 4.02 -14.36 -7.87
CA VAL A 210 4.94 -14.27 -9.02
C VAL A 210 6.26 -13.67 -8.54
N ARG A 211 7.38 -14.23 -8.96
CA ARG A 211 8.73 -13.72 -8.69
C ARG A 211 9.31 -13.11 -9.96
N LEU A 212 9.72 -11.87 -9.89
CA LEU A 212 10.40 -11.18 -10.99
C LEU A 212 11.89 -11.10 -10.70
N GLU A 213 12.67 -11.60 -11.62
CA GLU A 213 14.13 -11.58 -11.51
C GLU A 213 14.67 -10.15 -11.41
N ALA A 214 15.72 -9.98 -10.60
CA ALA A 214 16.47 -8.74 -10.53
C ALA A 214 17.22 -8.51 -11.83
N LEU A 215 16.81 -7.51 -12.60
CA LEU A 215 17.48 -7.16 -13.84
C LEU A 215 18.83 -6.51 -13.56
N SER A 216 19.79 -6.70 -14.46
CA SER A 216 21.13 -6.10 -14.38
C SER A 216 21.16 -4.58 -14.65
N HIS A 217 20.05 -4.01 -15.06
CA HIS A 217 19.90 -2.61 -15.42
C HIS A 217 18.51 -2.08 -15.06
N ASP A 218 18.40 -0.77 -14.90
CA ASP A 218 17.13 -0.11 -14.61
C ASP A 218 16.18 -0.15 -15.81
N VAL A 219 14.88 -0.24 -15.52
CA VAL A 219 13.82 -0.27 -16.53
C VAL A 219 13.39 1.16 -16.85
N TYR A 220 13.79 1.66 -18.02
CA TYR A 220 13.52 3.02 -18.48
C TYR A 220 12.99 3.10 -19.91
N SER A 221 12.70 1.97 -20.54
CA SER A 221 12.21 1.94 -21.92
C SER A 221 11.07 0.94 -22.10
N LEU A 222 10.25 1.14 -23.15
CA LEU A 222 9.15 0.22 -23.45
C LEU A 222 9.59 -1.23 -23.70
N PRO A 223 10.70 -1.51 -24.42
CA PRO A 223 11.18 -2.88 -24.57
C PRO A 223 11.54 -3.57 -23.26
N LEU A 224 12.07 -2.82 -22.27
CA LEU A 224 12.38 -3.36 -20.94
C LEU A 224 11.11 -3.60 -20.10
N LEU A 225 10.10 -2.74 -20.25
CA LEU A 225 8.79 -2.96 -19.66
C LEU A 225 8.09 -4.19 -20.26
N ASP A 226 8.22 -4.41 -21.57
CA ASP A 226 7.67 -5.56 -22.28
C ASP A 226 8.28 -6.87 -21.75
N GLN A 227 9.59 -6.88 -21.50
CA GLN A 227 10.29 -8.00 -20.86
C GLN A 227 9.73 -8.33 -19.46
N ILE A 228 9.41 -7.30 -18.65
CA ILE A 228 8.77 -7.51 -17.35
C ILE A 228 7.35 -8.04 -17.53
N ALA A 229 6.60 -7.49 -18.49
CA ALA A 229 5.25 -7.96 -18.78
C ALA A 229 5.23 -9.42 -19.21
N GLU A 230 6.14 -9.83 -20.09
CA GLU A 230 6.30 -11.23 -20.48
C GLU A 230 6.61 -12.12 -19.27
N SER A 231 7.52 -11.70 -18.39
CA SER A 231 7.86 -12.44 -17.17
C SER A 231 6.65 -12.57 -16.23
N LEU A 232 5.86 -11.52 -16.07
CA LEU A 232 4.61 -11.54 -15.27
C LEU A 232 3.60 -12.52 -15.87
N MET A 233 3.42 -12.49 -17.19
CA MET A 233 2.45 -13.36 -17.89
C MET A 233 2.87 -14.82 -17.90
N ALA A 234 4.18 -15.10 -17.87
CA ALA A 234 4.72 -16.45 -17.74
C ALA A 234 4.62 -17.03 -16.32
N GLY A 235 4.18 -16.23 -15.34
CA GLY A 235 4.11 -16.62 -13.94
C GLY A 235 5.42 -16.37 -13.17
N GLY A 236 6.36 -15.63 -13.76
CA GLY A 236 7.66 -15.33 -13.17
C GLY A 236 8.62 -16.53 -13.19
N VAL A 237 9.55 -16.56 -12.22
CA VAL A 237 10.59 -17.60 -12.07
C VAL A 237 10.40 -18.41 -10.80
#